data_45ec54767d41c57c7c0ce4d953b62fb1
#
_entry.id   45ec54767d41c57c7c0ce4d953b62fb1
#
_cell.length_a   1.000
_cell.length_b   1.000
_cell.length_c   1.000
_cell.angle_alpha   90.00
_cell.angle_beta   90.00
_cell.angle_gamma   90.00
#
_symmetry.space_group_name_H-M   'P 1'
#
loop_
_entity.id
_entity.type
_entity.pdbx_description
1 polymer ?
#
loop_
_entity_poly.entity_id
_entity_poly.type
_entity_poly.pdbx_seq_one_letter_code
_entity_poly.pdbx_strand_id
1 'polypeptide(L)'
;MSDPLVVVESRPDGVTLLRLNRPPLNPLSTALLRELQGICEGLAADASVKAVVVTGSEKAFAAGADVSEFTADGAASVINAGIRAGFDALAAIPRPVIAAVNGFALGGGLELALACDLRVAADSARLGFPEIQLGIFPGGGGTQRAARLIGPAKTKELTWSGRHVRAEEALAIGLVDRVVPAAEVVDTALEWAASFASGAVVAMGIAKRVVDAGLDGSLAAGLDLEGEGFVEVFDTDDARVGIRSFLDDGPGKATFSGR
;
A
#
# COMPACT_ATOMS: atom_id res chain seq x y z
N MET A 1 27.64 -11.50 -2.91
CA MET A 1 26.50 -10.58 -3.14
C MET A 1 25.76 -10.51 -1.83
N SER A 2 25.38 -9.32 -1.36
CA SER A 2 24.52 -9.17 -0.18
C SER A 2 23.13 -9.72 -0.49
N ASP A 3 22.45 -10.27 0.52
CA ASP A 3 21.06 -10.71 0.37
C ASP A 3 20.16 -9.52 -0.02
N PRO A 4 19.10 -9.73 -0.82
CA PRO A 4 18.19 -8.68 -1.20
C PRO A 4 17.46 -8.12 0.03
N LEU A 5 17.26 -6.79 0.07
CA LEU A 5 16.54 -6.11 1.15
C LEU A 5 15.02 -6.20 0.98
N VAL A 6 14.57 -6.48 -0.26
CA VAL A 6 13.18 -6.79 -0.59
C VAL A 6 13.16 -8.05 -1.43
N VAL A 7 12.56 -9.12 -0.92
CA VAL A 7 12.38 -10.37 -1.65
C VAL A 7 11.10 -10.31 -2.47
N VAL A 8 11.19 -10.66 -3.75
CA VAL A 8 10.07 -10.67 -4.69
C VAL A 8 9.68 -12.12 -5.00
N GLU A 9 8.43 -12.46 -4.74
CA GLU A 9 7.87 -13.79 -4.98
C GLU A 9 6.69 -13.68 -5.95
N SER A 10 6.89 -14.04 -7.22
CA SER A 10 5.81 -14.04 -8.22
C SER A 10 5.00 -15.33 -8.15
N ARG A 11 3.68 -15.21 -8.23
CA ARG A 11 2.73 -16.33 -8.15
C ARG A 11 2.05 -16.58 -9.51
N PRO A 12 1.62 -17.82 -9.78
CA PRO A 12 0.97 -18.17 -11.07
C PRO A 12 -0.34 -17.41 -11.33
N ASP A 13 -1.00 -16.94 -10.29
CA ASP A 13 -2.26 -16.17 -10.37
C ASP A 13 -2.04 -14.67 -10.73
N GLY A 14 -0.79 -14.24 -10.95
CA GLY A 14 -0.42 -12.86 -11.23
C GLY A 14 -0.28 -11.99 -9.97
N VAL A 15 -0.40 -12.56 -8.78
CA VAL A 15 -0.10 -11.86 -7.53
C VAL A 15 1.40 -11.87 -7.28
N THR A 16 1.97 -10.73 -6.90
CA THR A 16 3.37 -10.62 -6.48
C THR A 16 3.43 -10.27 -5.00
N LEU A 17 4.16 -11.09 -4.22
CA LEU A 17 4.46 -10.82 -2.82
C LEU A 17 5.82 -10.14 -2.70
N LEU A 18 5.84 -8.96 -2.07
CA LEU A 18 7.04 -8.24 -1.67
C LEU A 18 7.27 -8.42 -0.18
N ARG A 19 8.37 -9.02 0.19
CA ARG A 19 8.74 -9.21 1.59
C ARG A 19 9.93 -8.35 1.95
N LEU A 20 9.75 -7.43 2.90
CA LEU A 20 10.85 -6.68 3.48
C LEU A 20 11.78 -7.65 4.23
N ASN A 21 13.07 -7.60 3.94
CA ASN A 21 14.05 -8.57 4.40
C ASN A 21 15.22 -7.90 5.12
N ARG A 22 14.90 -7.19 6.19
CA ARG A 22 15.90 -6.61 7.11
C ARG A 22 15.52 -6.92 8.57
N PRO A 23 15.46 -8.24 8.91
CA PRO A 23 15.01 -8.66 10.23
C PRO A 23 15.92 -8.12 11.35
N PRO A 24 15.44 -8.06 12.62
CA PRO A 24 14.11 -8.56 13.03
C PRO A 24 12.96 -7.57 12.85
N LEU A 25 13.24 -6.28 12.67
CA LEU A 25 12.24 -5.21 12.75
C LEU A 25 12.04 -4.44 11.43
N ASN A 26 12.77 -4.81 10.39
CA ASN A 26 12.70 -4.17 9.06
C ASN A 26 12.82 -2.64 9.11
N PRO A 27 13.88 -2.07 9.74
CA PRO A 27 14.07 -0.63 9.68
C PRO A 27 14.30 -0.20 8.22
N LEU A 28 13.59 0.84 7.81
CA LEU A 28 13.60 1.35 6.45
C LEU A 28 14.83 2.23 6.23
N SER A 29 15.91 1.64 5.69
CA SER A 29 17.11 2.36 5.28
C SER A 29 16.97 2.96 3.89
N THR A 30 17.78 3.94 3.57
CA THR A 30 17.87 4.53 2.23
C THR A 30 18.15 3.47 1.15
N ALA A 31 18.95 2.44 1.46
CA ALA A 31 19.23 1.33 0.54
C ALA A 31 17.97 0.49 0.27
N LEU A 32 17.21 0.12 1.32
CA LEU A 32 15.96 -0.63 1.18
C LEU A 32 14.93 0.16 0.38
N LEU A 33 14.79 1.45 0.67
CA LEU A 33 13.82 2.31 -0.03
C LEU A 33 14.14 2.46 -1.51
N ARG A 34 15.41 2.56 -1.88
CA ARG A 34 15.85 2.60 -3.28
C ARG A 34 15.60 1.27 -4.00
N GLU A 35 15.86 0.15 -3.34
CA GLU A 35 15.57 -1.18 -3.89
C GLU A 35 14.06 -1.37 -4.08
N LEU A 36 13.24 -0.98 -3.08
CA LEU A 36 11.79 -1.00 -3.16
C LEU A 36 11.28 -0.14 -4.32
N GLN A 37 11.80 1.09 -4.49
CA GLN A 37 11.45 1.97 -5.61
C GLN A 37 11.66 1.27 -6.94
N GLY A 38 12.87 0.74 -7.21
CA GLY A 38 13.18 0.09 -8.48
C GLY A 38 12.30 -1.15 -8.75
N ILE A 39 11.99 -1.92 -7.70
CA ILE A 39 11.05 -3.06 -7.80
C ILE A 39 9.65 -2.56 -8.17
N CYS A 40 9.12 -1.55 -7.47
CA CYS A 40 7.78 -1.02 -7.73
C CYS A 40 7.64 -0.44 -9.15
N GLU A 41 8.66 0.29 -9.63
CA GLU A 41 8.70 0.80 -11.00
C GLU A 41 8.68 -0.36 -12.04
N GLY A 42 9.42 -1.45 -11.78
CA GLY A 42 9.39 -2.66 -12.60
C GLY A 42 8.03 -3.34 -12.61
N LEU A 43 7.39 -3.50 -11.44
CA LEU A 43 6.06 -4.11 -11.32
C LEU A 43 4.96 -3.25 -11.97
N ALA A 44 5.08 -1.93 -11.92
CA ALA A 44 4.14 -1.03 -12.56
C ALA A 44 4.15 -1.16 -14.10
N ALA A 45 5.32 -1.47 -14.68
CA ALA A 45 5.50 -1.67 -16.11
C ALA A 45 5.17 -3.09 -16.59
N ASP A 46 5.10 -4.07 -15.68
CA ASP A 46 4.86 -5.48 -16.02
C ASP A 46 3.36 -5.80 -16.09
N ALA A 47 2.86 -6.03 -17.31
CA ALA A 47 1.47 -6.38 -17.55
C ALA A 47 1.06 -7.77 -16.98
N SER A 48 2.00 -8.63 -16.62
CA SER A 48 1.72 -9.93 -15.99
C SER A 48 1.36 -9.80 -14.51
N VAL A 49 1.76 -8.69 -13.87
CA VAL A 49 1.41 -8.38 -12.47
C VAL A 49 -0.03 -7.89 -12.41
N LYS A 50 -0.85 -8.57 -11.62
CA LYS A 50 -2.29 -8.27 -11.47
C LYS A 50 -2.64 -7.69 -10.10
N ALA A 51 -1.89 -8.04 -9.07
CA ALA A 51 -2.01 -7.46 -7.73
C ALA A 51 -0.69 -7.62 -6.98
N VAL A 52 -0.48 -6.79 -5.96
CA VAL A 52 0.73 -6.81 -5.13
C VAL A 52 0.36 -6.94 -3.66
N VAL A 53 1.09 -7.76 -2.93
CA VAL A 53 1.03 -7.84 -1.47
C VAL A 53 2.38 -7.44 -0.91
N VAL A 54 2.40 -6.56 0.09
CA VAL A 54 3.62 -6.16 0.81
C VAL A 54 3.54 -6.70 2.22
N THR A 55 4.61 -7.34 2.68
CA THR A 55 4.69 -7.86 4.06
C THR A 55 6.10 -7.69 4.64
N GLY A 56 6.24 -7.94 5.91
CA GLY A 56 7.51 -7.93 6.62
C GLY A 56 7.90 -9.31 7.17
N SER A 57 8.52 -9.31 8.34
CA SER A 57 8.82 -10.51 9.12
C SER A 57 7.65 -10.88 10.04
N GLU A 58 7.73 -12.02 10.72
CA GLU A 58 6.74 -12.40 11.75
C GLU A 58 6.61 -11.37 12.88
N LYS A 59 7.69 -10.67 13.22
CA LYS A 59 7.73 -9.70 14.33
C LYS A 59 7.30 -8.30 13.95
N ALA A 60 7.56 -7.90 12.71
CA ALA A 60 7.30 -6.55 12.26
C ALA A 60 7.06 -6.50 10.76
N PHE A 61 6.06 -5.76 10.36
CA PHE A 61 5.94 -5.26 9.00
C PHE A 61 7.14 -4.33 8.72
N ALA A 62 7.22 -3.20 9.43
CA ALA A 62 8.40 -2.33 9.52
C ALA A 62 8.28 -1.44 10.76
N ALA A 63 9.34 -1.30 11.54
CA ALA A 63 9.31 -0.54 12.80
C ALA A 63 9.82 0.90 12.67
N GLY A 64 9.78 1.47 11.47
CA GLY A 64 10.14 2.85 11.20
C GLY A 64 11.37 3.01 10.31
N ALA A 65 11.79 4.25 10.11
CA ALA A 65 13.02 4.57 9.40
C ALA A 65 14.25 4.11 10.19
N ASP A 66 15.35 3.89 9.50
CA ASP A 66 16.63 3.60 10.15
C ASP A 66 17.20 4.88 10.79
N VAL A 67 16.97 5.04 12.10
CA VAL A 67 17.40 6.23 12.85
C VAL A 67 18.92 6.41 12.84
N SER A 68 19.70 5.35 12.58
CA SER A 68 21.16 5.47 12.49
C SER A 68 21.60 6.36 11.31
N GLU A 69 20.76 6.47 10.29
CA GLU A 69 21.01 7.35 9.14
C GLU A 69 20.69 8.84 9.42
N PHE A 70 20.08 9.18 10.57
CA PHE A 70 19.65 10.55 10.88
C PHE A 70 20.78 11.47 11.40
N THR A 71 21.95 10.93 11.66
CA THR A 71 23.04 11.62 12.35
C THR A 71 23.93 12.49 11.45
N ALA A 72 23.84 12.34 10.12
CA ALA A 72 24.63 13.11 9.18
C ALA A 72 24.03 14.49 8.89
N ASP A 73 24.85 15.49 8.67
CA ASP A 73 24.40 16.80 8.22
C ASP A 73 23.63 16.70 6.91
N GLY A 74 22.44 17.28 6.87
CA GLY A 74 21.55 17.21 5.70
C GLY A 74 20.81 15.88 5.52
N ALA A 75 20.99 14.91 6.43
CA ALA A 75 20.35 13.60 6.36
C ALA A 75 18.81 13.69 6.18
N ALA A 76 18.15 14.64 6.85
CA ALA A 76 16.69 14.77 6.80
C ALA A 76 16.15 14.94 5.37
N SER A 77 16.81 15.72 4.51
CA SER A 77 16.38 15.90 3.12
C SER A 77 16.60 14.65 2.27
N VAL A 78 17.73 13.97 2.46
CA VAL A 78 18.06 12.73 1.72
C VAL A 78 17.13 11.59 2.09
N ILE A 79 16.90 11.41 3.40
CA ILE A 79 16.00 10.37 3.93
C ILE A 79 14.57 10.64 3.48
N ASN A 80 14.08 11.87 3.62
CA ASN A 80 12.74 12.25 3.18
C ASN A 80 12.54 12.02 1.68
N ALA A 81 13.50 12.39 0.85
CA ALA A 81 13.45 12.15 -0.59
C ALA A 81 13.41 10.65 -0.92
N GLY A 82 14.20 9.83 -0.23
CA GLY A 82 14.21 8.38 -0.41
C GLY A 82 12.90 7.71 0.04
N ILE A 83 12.38 8.11 1.20
CA ILE A 83 11.08 7.64 1.71
C ILE A 83 9.97 7.98 0.71
N ARG A 84 9.90 9.25 0.26
CA ARG A 84 8.92 9.70 -0.71
C ARG A 84 9.01 8.91 -2.00
N ALA A 85 10.21 8.77 -2.58
CA ALA A 85 10.40 8.05 -3.84
C ALA A 85 9.93 6.59 -3.75
N GLY A 86 10.30 5.87 -2.70
CA GLY A 86 9.90 4.47 -2.50
C GLY A 86 8.39 4.31 -2.28
N PHE A 87 7.78 5.16 -1.45
CA PHE A 87 6.36 5.07 -1.13
C PHE A 87 5.46 5.56 -2.27
N ASP A 88 5.87 6.62 -2.97
CA ASP A 88 5.14 7.13 -4.12
C ASP A 88 5.22 6.13 -5.30
N ALA A 89 6.35 5.43 -5.51
CA ALA A 89 6.47 4.37 -6.49
C ALA A 89 5.55 3.18 -6.16
N LEU A 90 5.43 2.81 -4.87
CA LEU A 90 4.49 1.76 -4.44
C LEU A 90 3.03 2.18 -4.67
N ALA A 91 2.66 3.39 -4.27
CA ALA A 91 1.31 3.92 -4.45
C ALA A 91 0.93 4.07 -5.94
N ALA A 92 1.90 4.35 -6.80
CA ALA A 92 1.70 4.53 -8.24
C ALA A 92 1.53 3.21 -9.01
N ILE A 93 1.72 2.03 -8.40
CA ILE A 93 1.47 0.75 -9.08
C ILE A 93 0.01 0.73 -9.56
N PRO A 94 -0.26 0.61 -10.88
CA PRO A 94 -1.62 0.70 -11.43
C PRO A 94 -2.38 -0.63 -11.27
N ARG A 95 -2.29 -1.22 -10.08
CA ARG A 95 -2.91 -2.49 -9.68
C ARG A 95 -3.22 -2.41 -8.18
N PRO A 96 -4.14 -3.25 -7.66
CA PRO A 96 -4.37 -3.35 -6.22
C PRO A 96 -3.11 -3.71 -5.45
N VAL A 97 -2.81 -2.95 -4.39
CA VAL A 97 -1.67 -3.17 -3.49
C VAL A 97 -2.19 -3.34 -2.07
N ILE A 98 -1.87 -4.46 -1.43
CA ILE A 98 -2.35 -4.80 -0.09
C ILE A 98 -1.17 -4.91 0.87
N ALA A 99 -1.22 -4.20 2.00
CA ALA A 99 -0.28 -4.42 3.10
C ALA A 99 -0.76 -5.56 3.99
N ALA A 100 0.09 -6.57 4.18
CA ALA A 100 -0.07 -7.65 5.15
C ALA A 100 0.75 -7.31 6.40
N VAL A 101 0.11 -6.70 7.38
CA VAL A 101 0.75 -6.06 8.54
C VAL A 101 0.91 -7.06 9.68
N ASN A 102 2.06 -7.71 9.74
CA ASN A 102 2.45 -8.56 10.86
C ASN A 102 3.11 -7.71 11.95
N GLY A 103 2.73 -7.87 13.22
CA GLY A 103 3.40 -7.25 14.36
C GLY A 103 3.44 -5.72 14.30
N PHE A 104 4.65 -5.15 14.28
CA PHE A 104 4.82 -3.68 14.33
C PHE A 104 4.76 -3.03 12.95
N ALA A 105 3.93 -1.99 12.83
CA ALA A 105 3.94 -1.01 11.74
C ALA A 105 4.02 0.39 12.35
N LEU A 106 5.23 0.88 12.56
CA LEU A 106 5.49 2.10 13.32
C LEU A 106 6.21 3.14 12.45
N GLY A 107 5.85 4.41 12.64
CA GLY A 107 6.48 5.51 11.91
C GLY A 107 6.45 5.30 10.41
N GLY A 108 7.61 5.37 9.76
CA GLY A 108 7.76 5.05 8.34
C GLY A 108 7.19 3.71 7.93
N GLY A 109 7.11 2.71 8.84
CA GLY A 109 6.46 1.43 8.59
C GLY A 109 4.94 1.55 8.45
N LEU A 110 4.29 2.38 9.27
CA LEU A 110 2.87 2.69 9.08
C LEU A 110 2.67 3.55 7.82
N GLU A 111 3.58 4.48 7.54
CA GLU A 111 3.54 5.28 6.32
C GLU A 111 3.63 4.43 5.04
N LEU A 112 4.48 3.39 5.05
CA LEU A 112 4.56 2.41 3.97
C LEU A 112 3.25 1.61 3.82
N ALA A 113 2.65 1.16 4.94
CA ALA A 113 1.36 0.48 4.91
C ALA A 113 0.23 1.38 4.39
N LEU A 114 0.30 2.70 4.65
CA LEU A 114 -0.63 3.70 4.14
C LEU A 114 -0.39 4.08 2.67
N ALA A 115 0.77 3.74 2.11
CA ALA A 115 1.03 3.85 0.67
C ALA A 115 0.43 2.69 -0.13
N CYS A 116 0.00 1.61 0.53
CA CYS A 116 -0.81 0.55 -0.07
C CYS A 116 -2.30 0.95 -0.09
N ASP A 117 -3.08 0.34 -0.99
CA ASP A 117 -4.51 0.62 -1.12
C ASP A 117 -5.30 0.08 0.08
N LEU A 118 -5.01 -1.16 0.49
CA LEU A 118 -5.72 -1.88 1.54
C LEU A 118 -4.73 -2.48 2.55
N ARG A 119 -5.21 -2.79 3.77
CA ARG A 119 -4.40 -3.29 4.89
C ARG A 119 -5.10 -4.42 5.60
N VAL A 120 -4.43 -5.58 5.70
CA VAL A 120 -4.80 -6.69 6.58
C VAL A 120 -3.82 -6.69 7.75
N ALA A 121 -4.30 -6.62 8.97
CA ALA A 121 -3.46 -6.59 10.16
C ALA A 121 -3.60 -7.86 11.01
N ALA A 122 -2.51 -8.27 11.64
CA ALA A 122 -2.56 -9.25 12.71
C ALA A 122 -3.35 -8.70 13.92
N ASP A 123 -4.08 -9.55 14.61
CA ASP A 123 -4.76 -9.21 15.88
C ASP A 123 -3.78 -8.69 16.94
N SER A 124 -2.54 -9.18 16.90
CA SER A 124 -1.43 -8.75 17.76
C SER A 124 -0.73 -7.47 17.27
N ALA A 125 -1.05 -6.95 16.09
CA ALA A 125 -0.36 -5.81 15.49
C ALA A 125 -0.42 -4.54 16.35
N ARG A 126 0.64 -3.73 16.18
CA ARG A 126 0.75 -2.41 16.80
C ARG A 126 1.13 -1.41 15.72
N LEU A 127 0.25 -0.43 15.54
CA LEU A 127 0.41 0.62 14.55
C LEU A 127 0.59 1.97 15.25
N GLY A 128 1.26 2.93 14.63
CA GLY A 128 1.37 4.27 15.24
C GLY A 128 2.47 5.12 14.63
N PHE A 129 2.50 6.37 15.09
CA PHE A 129 3.46 7.38 14.68
C PHE A 129 4.28 7.84 15.90
N PRO A 130 5.31 7.08 16.34
CA PRO A 130 6.09 7.39 17.54
C PRO A 130 7.15 8.47 17.34
N GLU A 131 7.24 9.10 16.16
CA GLU A 131 8.28 10.06 15.78
C GLU A 131 8.38 11.24 16.75
N ILE A 132 7.29 11.63 17.40
CA ILE A 132 7.28 12.72 18.37
C ILE A 132 8.21 12.45 19.57
N GLN A 133 8.48 11.18 19.88
CA GLN A 133 9.42 10.79 20.93
C GLN A 133 10.87 11.12 20.57
N LEU A 134 11.15 11.35 19.28
CA LEU A 134 12.42 11.82 18.77
C LEU A 134 12.44 13.34 18.51
N GLY A 135 11.34 14.06 18.84
CA GLY A 135 11.19 15.50 18.56
C GLY A 135 10.89 15.82 17.10
N ILE A 136 10.47 14.83 16.31
CA ILE A 136 10.10 14.97 14.90
C ILE A 136 8.67 14.47 14.67
N PHE A 137 8.21 14.47 13.42
CA PHE A 137 6.90 13.97 13.02
C PHE A 137 7.02 13.12 11.75
N PRO A 138 5.97 12.33 11.37
CA PRO A 138 5.99 11.49 10.17
C PRO A 138 6.26 12.30 8.89
N GLY A 139 7.33 11.95 8.17
CA GLY A 139 7.79 12.66 6.97
C GLY A 139 7.53 11.93 5.64
N GLY A 140 7.07 10.67 5.68
CA GLY A 140 6.85 9.82 4.50
C GLY A 140 5.41 9.81 3.97
N GLY A 141 4.58 10.75 4.41
CA GLY A 141 3.19 10.89 3.98
C GLY A 141 2.16 10.53 5.06
N GLY A 142 2.59 10.12 6.26
CA GLY A 142 1.70 9.72 7.35
C GLY A 142 0.71 10.80 7.74
N THR A 143 1.16 12.05 7.84
CA THR A 143 0.27 13.18 8.13
C THR A 143 -0.79 13.42 7.05
N GLN A 144 -0.51 13.06 5.81
CA GLN A 144 -1.40 13.28 4.67
C GLN A 144 -2.30 12.10 4.39
N ARG A 145 -1.72 10.88 4.26
CA ARG A 145 -2.49 9.66 3.97
C ARG A 145 -3.39 9.27 5.13
N ALA A 146 -2.89 9.33 6.38
CA ALA A 146 -3.72 9.04 7.54
C ALA A 146 -4.86 10.07 7.71
N ALA A 147 -4.61 11.37 7.48
CA ALA A 147 -5.66 12.39 7.62
C ALA A 147 -6.80 12.21 6.60
N ARG A 148 -6.47 11.73 5.38
CA ARG A 148 -7.47 11.38 4.37
C ARG A 148 -8.26 10.12 4.72
N LEU A 149 -7.62 9.18 5.41
CA LEU A 149 -8.21 7.87 5.74
C LEU A 149 -9.04 7.90 7.03
N ILE A 150 -8.48 8.41 8.14
CA ILE A 150 -9.09 8.38 9.48
C ILE A 150 -9.50 9.75 10.01
N GLY A 151 -9.34 10.78 9.19
CA GLY A 151 -9.66 12.16 9.51
C GLY A 151 -8.57 12.90 10.30
N PRO A 152 -8.56 14.25 10.24
CA PRO A 152 -7.47 15.05 10.77
C PRO A 152 -7.35 15.00 12.30
N ALA A 153 -8.46 14.84 13.02
CA ALA A 153 -8.43 14.84 14.49
C ALA A 153 -7.71 13.60 15.05
N LYS A 154 -8.04 12.40 14.53
CA LYS A 154 -7.40 11.15 14.94
C LYS A 154 -5.93 11.12 14.51
N THR A 155 -5.62 11.60 13.30
CA THR A 155 -4.24 11.69 12.82
C THR A 155 -3.39 12.58 13.73
N LYS A 156 -3.89 13.76 14.14
CA LYS A 156 -3.20 14.64 15.07
C LYS A 156 -2.99 13.99 16.43
N GLU A 157 -4.03 13.33 16.97
CA GLU A 157 -3.95 12.63 18.24
C GLU A 157 -2.84 11.56 18.21
N LEU A 158 -2.83 10.70 17.19
CA LEU A 158 -1.82 9.65 17.06
C LEU A 158 -0.40 10.22 16.86
N THR A 159 -0.27 11.27 16.05
CA THR A 159 1.03 11.90 15.79
C THR A 159 1.57 12.62 17.02
N TRP A 160 0.73 13.29 17.81
CA TRP A 160 1.16 14.08 18.98
C TRP A 160 1.39 13.22 20.22
N SER A 161 0.60 12.15 20.40
CA SER A 161 0.77 11.21 21.51
C SER A 161 1.92 10.24 21.28
N GLY A 162 2.21 9.90 20.03
CA GLY A 162 3.18 8.85 19.69
C GLY A 162 2.78 7.46 20.20
N ARG A 163 1.53 7.29 20.61
CA ARG A 163 1.03 6.02 21.15
C ARG A 163 0.86 4.97 20.07
N HIS A 164 0.89 3.73 20.48
CA HIS A 164 0.57 2.62 19.60
C HIS A 164 -0.93 2.32 19.63
N VAL A 165 -1.49 2.10 18.46
CA VAL A 165 -2.87 1.66 18.22
C VAL A 165 -2.88 0.13 18.13
N ARG A 166 -3.79 -0.55 18.82
CA ARG A 166 -4.02 -1.98 18.69
C ARG A 166 -4.84 -2.27 17.43
N ALA A 167 -4.73 -3.48 16.90
CA ALA A 167 -5.42 -3.89 15.68
C ALA A 167 -6.95 -3.66 15.74
N GLU A 168 -7.58 -3.98 16.87
CA GLU A 168 -9.01 -3.76 17.08
C GLU A 168 -9.40 -2.26 16.96
N GLU A 169 -8.64 -1.37 17.61
CA GLU A 169 -8.83 0.07 17.51
C GLU A 169 -8.55 0.55 16.08
N ALA A 170 -7.49 0.04 15.44
CA ALA A 170 -7.13 0.38 14.08
C ALA A 170 -8.27 0.05 13.09
N LEU A 171 -8.92 -1.09 13.26
CA LEU A 171 -10.10 -1.48 12.49
C LEU A 171 -11.28 -0.53 12.77
N ALA A 172 -11.56 -0.26 14.05
CA ALA A 172 -12.69 0.59 14.44
C ALA A 172 -12.58 2.03 13.93
N ILE A 173 -11.36 2.56 13.76
CA ILE A 173 -11.14 3.90 13.21
C ILE A 173 -10.91 3.93 11.70
N GLY A 174 -10.89 2.78 11.03
CA GLY A 174 -10.64 2.66 9.59
C GLY A 174 -9.17 2.77 9.18
N LEU A 175 -8.22 2.60 10.12
CA LEU A 175 -6.79 2.61 9.82
C LEU A 175 -6.34 1.31 9.13
N VAL A 176 -7.04 0.21 9.38
CA VAL A 176 -6.90 -1.07 8.68
C VAL A 176 -8.27 -1.59 8.25
N ASP A 177 -8.29 -2.44 7.21
CA ASP A 177 -9.52 -2.91 6.57
C ASP A 177 -9.98 -4.28 7.10
N ARG A 178 -9.02 -5.11 7.55
CA ARG A 178 -9.26 -6.43 8.13
C ARG A 178 -8.31 -6.71 9.28
N VAL A 179 -8.80 -7.47 10.26
CA VAL A 179 -7.98 -8.01 11.37
C VAL A 179 -8.21 -9.51 11.43
N VAL A 180 -7.12 -10.27 11.46
CA VAL A 180 -7.12 -11.73 11.49
C VAL A 180 -6.04 -12.24 12.45
N PRO A 181 -6.07 -13.53 12.85
CA PRO A 181 -4.97 -14.14 13.62
C PRO A 181 -3.62 -13.94 12.93
N ALA A 182 -2.57 -13.72 13.71
CA ALA A 182 -1.24 -13.40 13.17
C ALA A 182 -0.72 -14.42 12.14
N ALA A 183 -1.03 -15.70 12.32
CA ALA A 183 -0.64 -16.76 11.39
C ALA A 183 -1.35 -16.69 10.03
N GLU A 184 -2.47 -15.97 9.93
CA GLU A 184 -3.33 -15.92 8.74
C GLU A 184 -3.16 -14.65 7.91
N VAL A 185 -2.39 -13.67 8.40
CA VAL A 185 -2.31 -12.33 7.80
C VAL A 185 -1.86 -12.37 6.34
N VAL A 186 -0.78 -13.08 6.05
CA VAL A 186 -0.20 -13.13 4.69
C VAL A 186 -1.14 -13.90 3.76
N ASP A 187 -1.66 -15.03 4.20
CA ASP A 187 -2.57 -15.85 3.39
C ASP A 187 -3.86 -15.09 3.10
N THR A 188 -4.46 -14.41 4.09
CA THR A 188 -5.64 -13.57 3.90
C THR A 188 -5.39 -12.44 2.90
N ALA A 189 -4.22 -11.79 2.97
CA ALA A 189 -3.87 -10.73 2.03
C ALA A 189 -3.67 -11.29 0.61
N LEU A 190 -3.03 -12.45 0.48
CA LEU A 190 -2.84 -13.13 -0.81
C LEU A 190 -4.16 -13.60 -1.42
N GLU A 191 -5.07 -14.16 -0.63
CA GLU A 191 -6.42 -14.55 -1.08
C GLU A 191 -7.21 -13.32 -1.54
N TRP A 192 -7.11 -12.22 -0.80
CA TRP A 192 -7.79 -10.98 -1.18
C TRP A 192 -7.19 -10.40 -2.47
N ALA A 193 -5.87 -10.38 -2.61
CA ALA A 193 -5.18 -9.97 -3.83
C ALA A 193 -5.55 -10.86 -5.03
N ALA A 194 -5.63 -12.18 -4.85
CA ALA A 194 -6.04 -13.13 -5.89
C ALA A 194 -7.48 -12.89 -6.35
N SER A 195 -8.38 -12.50 -5.44
CA SER A 195 -9.75 -12.14 -5.80
C SER A 195 -9.82 -10.92 -6.73
N PHE A 196 -8.93 -9.93 -6.54
CA PHE A 196 -8.79 -8.81 -7.47
C PHE A 196 -8.09 -9.21 -8.77
N ALA A 197 -7.03 -10.02 -8.67
CA ALA A 197 -6.24 -10.45 -9.82
C ALA A 197 -7.05 -11.25 -10.85
N SER A 198 -8.16 -11.87 -10.43
CA SER A 198 -9.10 -12.54 -11.32
C SER A 198 -10.10 -11.60 -12.02
N GLY A 199 -10.12 -10.32 -11.63
CA GLY A 199 -11.02 -9.29 -12.15
C GLY A 199 -10.43 -8.45 -13.28
N ALA A 200 -11.14 -7.38 -13.65
CA ALA A 200 -10.74 -6.40 -14.65
C ALA A 200 -9.69 -5.43 -14.06
N VAL A 201 -8.45 -5.90 -13.93
CA VAL A 201 -7.40 -5.18 -13.19
C VAL A 201 -6.99 -3.85 -13.79
N VAL A 202 -7.17 -3.66 -15.12
CA VAL A 202 -6.94 -2.36 -15.77
C VAL A 202 -7.98 -1.35 -15.31
N ALA A 203 -9.25 -1.74 -15.26
CA ALA A 203 -10.32 -0.89 -14.75
C ALA A 203 -10.11 -0.54 -13.26
N MET A 204 -9.61 -1.49 -12.45
CA MET A 204 -9.26 -1.23 -11.05
C MET A 204 -8.12 -0.20 -10.95
N GLY A 205 -7.10 -0.29 -11.80
CA GLY A 205 -6.01 0.67 -11.85
C GLY A 205 -6.45 2.08 -12.26
N ILE A 206 -7.36 2.19 -13.22
CA ILE A 206 -7.98 3.46 -13.62
C ILE A 206 -8.79 4.04 -12.46
N ALA A 207 -9.64 3.22 -11.82
CA ALA A 207 -10.43 3.64 -10.67
C ALA A 207 -9.55 4.11 -9.49
N LYS A 208 -8.46 3.39 -9.17
CA LYS A 208 -7.48 3.80 -8.17
C LYS A 208 -6.92 5.19 -8.48
N ARG A 209 -6.43 5.40 -9.70
CA ARG A 209 -5.88 6.70 -10.13
C ARG A 209 -6.91 7.82 -10.01
N VAL A 210 -8.16 7.58 -10.41
CA VAL A 210 -9.24 8.57 -10.34
C VAL A 210 -9.59 8.91 -8.89
N VAL A 211 -9.68 7.91 -8.01
CA VAL A 211 -9.94 8.13 -6.57
C VAL A 211 -8.80 8.92 -5.93
N ASP A 212 -7.55 8.51 -6.15
CA ASP A 212 -6.39 9.15 -5.52
C ASP A 212 -6.21 10.60 -6.00
N ALA A 213 -6.24 10.83 -7.32
CA ALA A 213 -6.10 12.16 -7.90
C ALA A 213 -7.31 13.07 -7.58
N GLY A 214 -8.50 12.51 -7.50
CA GLY A 214 -9.72 13.25 -7.14
C GLY A 214 -9.68 13.83 -5.74
N LEU A 215 -8.98 13.17 -4.80
CA LEU A 215 -8.79 13.65 -3.44
C LEU A 215 -7.83 14.86 -3.33
N ASP A 216 -7.07 15.15 -4.37
CA ASP A 216 -6.11 16.27 -4.40
C ASP A 216 -6.72 17.58 -4.90
N GLY A 217 -7.98 17.56 -5.35
CA GLY A 217 -8.67 18.69 -5.95
C GLY A 217 -10.03 19.01 -5.34
N SER A 218 -10.80 19.82 -6.05
CA SER A 218 -12.21 20.05 -5.76
C SER A 218 -13.06 18.87 -6.24
N LEU A 219 -14.26 18.69 -5.69
CA LEU A 219 -15.21 17.68 -6.18
C LEU A 219 -15.45 17.82 -7.69
N ALA A 220 -15.56 19.04 -8.20
CA ALA A 220 -15.77 19.27 -9.64
C ALA A 220 -14.60 18.73 -10.47
N ALA A 221 -13.34 19.01 -10.07
CA ALA A 221 -12.18 18.47 -10.75
C ALA A 221 -12.10 16.93 -10.64
N GLY A 222 -12.50 16.37 -9.49
CA GLY A 222 -12.58 14.92 -9.32
C GLY A 222 -13.62 14.26 -10.23
N LEU A 223 -14.79 14.90 -10.43
CA LEU A 223 -15.82 14.42 -11.35
C LEU A 223 -15.38 14.51 -12.82
N ASP A 224 -14.59 15.52 -13.19
CA ASP A 224 -13.99 15.62 -14.52
C ASP A 224 -13.01 14.45 -14.78
N LEU A 225 -12.12 14.16 -13.80
CA LEU A 225 -11.21 13.00 -13.85
C LEU A 225 -11.95 11.66 -13.90
N GLU A 226 -13.06 11.53 -13.17
CA GLU A 226 -13.93 10.34 -13.21
C GLU A 226 -14.50 10.16 -14.61
N GLY A 227 -15.00 11.23 -15.24
CA GLY A 227 -15.52 11.19 -16.60
C GLY A 227 -14.47 10.75 -17.63
N GLU A 228 -13.24 11.27 -17.52
CA GLU A 228 -12.13 10.87 -18.39
C GLU A 228 -11.77 9.39 -18.18
N GLY A 229 -11.61 8.95 -16.93
CA GLY A 229 -11.32 7.56 -16.57
C GLY A 229 -12.44 6.60 -16.99
N PHE A 230 -13.70 7.03 -16.88
CA PHE A 230 -14.86 6.25 -17.35
C PHE A 230 -14.81 6.01 -18.86
N VAL A 231 -14.46 7.02 -19.64
CA VAL A 231 -14.29 6.87 -21.12
C VAL A 231 -13.12 5.94 -21.41
N GLU A 232 -11.97 6.14 -20.75
CA GLU A 232 -10.77 5.33 -20.95
C GLU A 232 -11.01 3.83 -20.71
N VAL A 233 -11.81 3.47 -19.69
CA VAL A 233 -12.08 2.07 -19.36
C VAL A 233 -12.82 1.32 -20.47
N PHE A 234 -13.64 2.00 -21.29
CA PHE A 234 -14.35 1.39 -22.41
C PHE A 234 -13.44 0.97 -23.58
N ASP A 235 -12.22 1.48 -23.62
CA ASP A 235 -11.24 1.06 -24.63
C ASP A 235 -10.56 -0.27 -24.28
N THR A 236 -10.77 -0.80 -23.06
CA THR A 236 -10.18 -2.08 -22.62
C THR A 236 -10.90 -3.28 -23.21
N ASP A 237 -10.16 -4.38 -23.40
CA ASP A 237 -10.76 -5.65 -23.84
C ASP A 237 -11.69 -6.23 -22.78
N ASP A 238 -11.32 -6.07 -21.49
CA ASP A 238 -12.10 -6.57 -20.36
C ASP A 238 -13.47 -5.87 -20.26
N ALA A 239 -13.58 -4.57 -20.57
CA ALA A 239 -14.87 -3.89 -20.60
C ALA A 239 -15.79 -4.46 -21.69
N ARG A 240 -15.25 -4.74 -22.88
CA ARG A 240 -16.01 -5.35 -23.99
C ARG A 240 -16.50 -6.76 -23.62
N VAL A 241 -15.61 -7.56 -23.02
CA VAL A 241 -15.94 -8.91 -22.55
C VAL A 241 -16.99 -8.88 -21.44
N GLY A 242 -16.80 -8.00 -20.44
CA GLY A 242 -17.72 -7.87 -19.31
C GLY A 242 -19.13 -7.45 -19.74
N ILE A 243 -19.25 -6.44 -20.61
CA ILE A 243 -20.54 -5.97 -21.13
C ILE A 243 -21.24 -7.07 -21.92
N ARG A 244 -20.54 -7.75 -22.82
CA ARG A 244 -21.11 -8.83 -23.64
C ARG A 244 -21.59 -9.98 -22.74
N SER A 245 -20.74 -10.48 -21.83
CA SER A 245 -21.11 -11.57 -20.93
C SER A 245 -22.29 -11.20 -20.03
N PHE A 246 -22.38 -9.94 -19.58
CA PHE A 246 -23.55 -9.49 -18.81
C PHE A 246 -24.85 -9.58 -19.59
N LEU A 247 -24.83 -9.18 -20.88
CA LEU A 247 -26.01 -9.20 -21.74
C LEU A 247 -26.43 -10.63 -22.12
N ASP A 248 -25.46 -11.50 -22.37
CA ASP A 248 -25.71 -12.87 -22.87
C ASP A 248 -25.96 -13.86 -21.72
N ASP A 249 -25.21 -13.77 -20.60
CA ASP A 249 -25.13 -14.77 -19.56
C ASP A 249 -25.58 -14.27 -18.16
N GLY A 250 -25.75 -12.95 -18.00
CA GLY A 250 -26.04 -12.30 -16.72
C GLY A 250 -24.79 -11.95 -15.90
N PRO A 251 -24.98 -11.38 -14.70
CA PRO A 251 -23.89 -10.82 -13.89
C PRO A 251 -22.89 -11.88 -13.39
N GLY A 252 -21.61 -11.50 -13.30
CA GLY A 252 -20.55 -12.31 -12.67
C GLY A 252 -20.10 -13.54 -13.45
N LYS A 253 -20.35 -13.58 -14.77
CA LYS A 253 -19.96 -14.70 -15.65
C LYS A 253 -18.73 -14.40 -16.50
N ALA A 254 -18.33 -13.14 -16.62
CA ALA A 254 -17.17 -12.75 -17.43
C ALA A 254 -15.88 -13.31 -16.85
N THR A 255 -14.98 -13.72 -17.74
CA THR A 255 -13.58 -14.03 -17.42
C THR A 255 -12.71 -12.95 -18.00
N PHE A 256 -11.96 -12.26 -17.13
CA PHE A 256 -11.14 -11.11 -17.51
C PHE A 256 -9.69 -11.51 -17.77
N SER A 257 -9.05 -10.81 -18.71
CA SER A 257 -7.66 -11.04 -19.11
C SER A 257 -6.67 -10.07 -18.47
N GLY A 258 -7.18 -8.93 -17.97
CA GLY A 258 -6.37 -7.82 -17.48
C GLY A 258 -5.83 -6.93 -18.60
N ARG A 259 -6.59 -6.77 -19.68
CA ARG A 259 -6.20 -5.98 -20.88
C ARG A 259 -7.25 -4.97 -21.28
#